data_96b227687cbf5a10ad1134c6f3db9177
#
_entry.id   96b227687cbf5a10ad1134c6f3db9177
#
_cell.length_a   1.000
_cell.length_b   1.000
_cell.length_c   1.000
_cell.angle_alpha   90.00
_cell.angle_beta   90.00
_cell.angle_gamma   90.00
#
_symmetry.space_group_name_H-M   'P 1'
#
loop_
_entity.id
_entity.type
_entity.pdbx_description
1 polymer ?
#
loop_
_entity_poly.entity_id
_entity_poly.type
_entity_poly.pdbx_seq_one_letter_code
_entity_poly.pdbx_strand_id
1 'polypeptide(L)'
;MGPVQVDKYGQMNLSCIGDYAAPKVTMLGVCGLPGNTVNIRTSMFFGNHNKRAFVEGEVDMVSGAGYNPARYVNGVYPKGLDHRRIVTNLCVLDFEGPDHAIRVRSLHPGVSFEQVQDNTGFDLIRPTDLDETPAPTQEQLDIIAQLDPHNLRAGIFKDNPSGRRA
;
A
#
# COMPACT_ATOMS: atom_id res chain seq x y z
N MET A 1 5.59 -3.69 -4.62
CA MET A 1 5.98 -4.39 -3.38
C MET A 1 4.76 -4.75 -2.56
N GLY A 2 4.78 -5.85 -1.76
CA GLY A 2 3.66 -6.29 -0.93
C GLY A 2 4.06 -6.35 0.55
N PRO A 3 4.23 -5.21 1.24
CA PRO A 3 4.50 -5.21 2.67
C PRO A 3 3.28 -5.69 3.46
N VAL A 4 3.48 -6.07 4.72
CA VAL A 4 2.37 -6.49 5.61
C VAL A 4 1.83 -5.34 6.44
N GLN A 5 2.66 -4.32 6.70
CA GLN A 5 2.25 -3.07 7.33
C GLN A 5 2.84 -1.87 6.59
N VAL A 6 2.10 -0.79 6.61
CA VAL A 6 2.52 0.55 6.18
C VAL A 6 1.98 1.57 7.16
N ASP A 7 2.77 2.59 7.47
CA ASP A 7 2.34 3.74 8.26
C ASP A 7 1.97 4.96 7.40
N LYS A 8 1.56 6.03 8.05
CA LYS A 8 1.13 7.28 7.42
C LYS A 8 2.13 7.87 6.42
N TYR A 9 3.42 7.58 6.58
CA TYR A 9 4.50 8.13 5.77
C TYR A 9 5.10 7.10 4.78
N GLY A 10 4.47 5.93 4.66
CA GLY A 10 4.90 4.91 3.72
C GLY A 10 6.12 4.11 4.16
N GLN A 11 6.50 4.14 5.44
CA GLN A 11 7.46 3.16 5.96
C GLN A 11 6.82 1.78 5.88
N MET A 12 7.59 0.78 5.51
CA MET A 12 7.10 -0.57 5.22
C MET A 12 7.64 -1.59 6.19
N ASN A 13 6.82 -2.55 6.59
CA ASN A 13 7.24 -3.71 7.36
C ASN A 13 7.04 -5.02 6.56
N LEU A 14 8.08 -5.84 6.54
CA LEU A 14 8.10 -7.19 5.97
C LEU A 14 8.87 -8.18 6.87
N SER A 15 9.23 -7.78 8.09
CA SER A 15 10.10 -8.55 8.98
C SER A 15 9.37 -9.29 10.08
N CYS A 16 8.59 -8.60 10.89
CA CYS A 16 7.89 -9.21 12.02
C CYS A 16 6.69 -8.36 12.46
N ILE A 17 5.80 -8.96 13.20
CA ILE A 17 4.71 -8.30 13.91
C ILE A 17 5.01 -8.35 15.41
N GLY A 18 4.89 -7.22 16.08
CA GLY A 18 5.27 -7.03 17.49
C GLY A 18 6.74 -6.68 17.67
N ASP A 19 7.23 -6.76 18.91
CA ASP A 19 8.60 -6.44 19.25
C ASP A 19 9.60 -7.34 18.50
N TYR A 20 10.61 -6.72 17.90
CA TYR A 20 11.64 -7.45 17.14
C TYR A 20 12.42 -8.47 17.98
N ALA A 21 12.62 -8.20 19.26
CA ALA A 21 13.32 -9.10 20.18
C ALA A 21 12.46 -10.31 20.58
N ALA A 22 11.10 -10.18 20.53
CA ALA A 22 10.16 -11.23 20.87
C ALA A 22 8.92 -11.14 19.96
N PRO A 23 9.04 -11.41 18.65
CA PRO A 23 7.99 -11.18 17.71
C PRO A 23 6.83 -12.15 17.87
N LYS A 24 5.60 -11.65 17.73
CA LYS A 24 4.38 -12.47 17.64
C LYS A 24 4.31 -13.27 16.34
N VAL A 25 4.83 -12.69 15.25
CA VAL A 25 4.93 -13.31 13.94
C VAL A 25 6.26 -12.92 13.32
N THR A 26 7.01 -13.91 12.82
CA THR A 26 8.22 -13.70 12.03
C THR A 26 7.91 -13.94 10.55
N MET A 27 8.38 -13.05 9.69
CA MET A 27 8.21 -13.12 8.24
C MET A 27 9.56 -13.32 7.54
N LEU A 28 9.58 -13.12 6.21
CA LEU A 28 10.78 -13.36 5.39
C LEU A 28 11.97 -12.44 5.68
N GLY A 29 11.76 -11.36 6.47
CA GLY A 29 12.76 -10.35 6.75
C GLY A 29 12.80 -9.25 5.70
N VAL A 30 13.79 -8.36 5.83
CA VAL A 30 13.86 -7.14 5.02
C VAL A 30 14.24 -7.39 3.56
N CYS A 31 14.97 -8.47 3.26
CA CYS A 31 15.50 -8.78 1.93
C CYS A 31 16.20 -7.56 1.30
N GLY A 32 15.87 -7.22 0.05
CA GLY A 32 16.36 -6.02 -0.63
C GLY A 32 15.58 -4.74 -0.35
N LEU A 33 14.56 -4.77 0.51
CA LEU A 33 13.63 -3.66 0.69
C LEU A 33 14.30 -2.35 1.14
N PRO A 34 15.25 -2.34 2.10
CA PRO A 34 15.91 -1.10 2.53
C PRO A 34 16.63 -0.39 1.37
N GLY A 35 17.37 -1.12 0.54
CA GLY A 35 18.06 -0.56 -0.62
C GLY A 35 17.10 -0.16 -1.73
N ASN A 36 16.10 -0.97 -2.01
CA ASN A 36 15.14 -0.71 -3.09
C ASN A 36 14.32 0.56 -2.83
N THR A 37 13.84 0.76 -1.61
CA THR A 37 12.98 1.92 -1.28
C THR A 37 13.67 3.26 -1.40
N VAL A 38 15.01 3.32 -1.30
CA VAL A 38 15.78 4.56 -1.44
C VAL A 38 16.48 4.74 -2.78
N ASN A 39 16.34 3.79 -3.70
CA ASN A 39 16.99 3.82 -5.01
C ASN A 39 16.07 3.58 -6.20
N ILE A 40 14.86 3.05 -5.98
CA ILE A 40 13.95 2.63 -7.06
C ILE A 40 12.56 3.22 -6.79
N ARG A 41 11.91 3.71 -7.86
CA ARG A 41 10.49 4.07 -7.80
C ARG A 41 9.67 2.91 -7.28
N THR A 42 8.93 3.17 -6.20
CA THR A 42 8.24 2.11 -5.47
C THR A 42 6.73 2.34 -5.49
N SER A 43 5.98 1.30 -5.84
CA SER A 43 4.54 1.21 -5.59
C SER A 43 4.26 -0.01 -4.71
N MET A 44 3.22 0.09 -3.90
CA MET A 44 2.83 -0.95 -2.96
C MET A 44 1.48 -1.53 -3.37
N PHE A 45 1.26 -2.79 -3.03
CA PHE A 45 -0.01 -3.46 -3.22
C PHE A 45 -0.46 -4.16 -1.94
N PHE A 46 -1.71 -3.91 -1.54
CA PHE A 46 -2.36 -4.56 -0.41
C PHE A 46 -3.69 -5.17 -0.88
N GLY A 47 -3.76 -6.50 -0.95
CA GLY A 47 -5.00 -7.21 -1.33
C GLY A 47 -6.13 -7.08 -0.31
N ASN A 48 -5.82 -6.62 0.90
CA ASN A 48 -6.80 -6.43 1.96
C ASN A 48 -6.45 -5.17 2.79
N HIS A 49 -7.19 -4.09 2.54
CA HIS A 49 -7.06 -2.83 3.26
C HIS A 49 -7.72 -2.94 4.63
N ASN A 50 -6.95 -2.88 5.68
CA ASN A 50 -7.43 -2.94 7.06
C ASN A 50 -6.43 -2.32 8.04
N LYS A 51 -6.86 -2.03 9.28
CA LYS A 51 -6.04 -1.39 10.33
C LYS A 51 -4.80 -2.19 10.77
N ARG A 52 -4.72 -3.50 10.48
CA ARG A 52 -3.51 -4.28 10.76
C ARG A 52 -2.43 -4.05 9.70
N ALA A 53 -2.85 -3.69 8.47
CA ALA A 53 -1.95 -3.36 7.37
C ALA A 53 -1.61 -1.87 7.34
N PHE A 54 -2.60 -1.00 7.59
CA PHE A 54 -2.46 0.46 7.66
C PHE A 54 -2.47 0.87 9.13
N VAL A 55 -1.29 0.87 9.76
CA VAL A 55 -1.17 0.94 11.22
C VAL A 55 -1.17 2.36 11.75
N GLU A 56 -1.71 2.54 12.95
CA GLU A 56 -1.54 3.76 13.73
C GLU A 56 -0.08 3.88 14.21
N GLY A 57 0.45 5.11 14.15
CA GLY A 57 1.84 5.36 14.54
C GLY A 57 2.85 4.84 13.51
N GLU A 58 3.92 4.23 13.97
CA GLU A 58 4.97 3.67 13.13
C GLU A 58 4.76 2.14 13.00
N VAL A 59 5.21 1.56 11.88
CA VAL A 59 5.20 0.11 11.68
C VAL A 59 6.06 -0.61 12.73
N ASP A 60 5.69 -1.83 13.10
CA ASP A 60 6.39 -2.60 14.16
C ASP A 60 7.89 -2.78 13.88
N MET A 61 8.26 -2.90 12.61
CA MET A 61 9.65 -2.93 12.15
C MET A 61 9.79 -2.19 10.83
N VAL A 62 10.64 -1.16 10.79
CA VAL A 62 10.92 -0.41 9.56
C VAL A 62 11.86 -1.23 8.68
N SER A 63 11.27 -1.99 7.75
CA SER A 63 11.99 -2.80 6.76
C SER A 63 12.31 -2.02 5.49
N GLY A 64 11.50 -1.02 5.14
CA GLY A 64 11.68 -0.14 4.00
C GLY A 64 11.44 1.31 4.37
N ALA A 65 12.23 2.20 3.79
CA ALA A 65 12.15 3.63 4.03
C ALA A 65 10.81 4.22 3.57
N GLY A 66 10.36 5.26 4.26
CA GLY A 66 9.24 6.12 3.90
C GLY A 66 9.59 7.57 4.18
N TYR A 67 8.61 8.45 4.15
CA TYR A 67 8.81 9.91 4.31
C TYR A 67 8.64 10.38 5.76
N ASN A 68 8.77 9.51 6.78
CA ASN A 68 8.66 9.94 8.17
C ASN A 68 9.73 10.99 8.51
N PRO A 69 9.36 12.27 8.77
CA PRO A 69 10.33 13.35 8.97
C PRO A 69 11.23 13.13 10.19
N ALA A 70 10.77 12.38 11.19
CA ALA A 70 11.56 12.05 12.39
C ALA A 70 12.78 11.15 12.10
N ARG A 71 12.83 10.53 10.93
CA ARG A 71 13.92 9.64 10.49
C ARG A 71 15.03 10.34 9.71
N TYR A 72 14.85 11.63 9.36
CA TYR A 72 15.75 12.37 8.47
C TYR A 72 16.26 13.64 9.12
N VAL A 73 17.57 13.83 9.10
CA VAL A 73 18.22 15.06 9.61
C VAL A 73 17.80 16.23 8.73
N ASN A 74 17.27 17.27 9.35
CA ASN A 74 16.81 18.51 8.68
C ASN A 74 15.76 18.27 7.55
N GLY A 75 15.02 17.16 7.62
CA GLY A 75 13.99 16.83 6.61
C GLY A 75 14.54 16.48 5.22
N VAL A 76 15.83 16.16 5.11
CA VAL A 76 16.46 15.81 3.82
C VAL A 76 16.28 14.34 3.53
N TYR A 77 15.36 14.03 2.60
CA TYR A 77 15.12 12.67 2.14
C TYR A 77 16.19 12.19 1.14
N PRO A 78 16.48 10.86 1.07
CA PRO A 78 17.32 10.30 0.02
C PRO A 78 16.77 10.64 -1.37
N LYS A 79 17.62 11.07 -2.31
CA LYS A 79 17.20 11.47 -3.67
C LYS A 79 16.45 10.39 -4.45
N GLY A 80 16.70 9.13 -4.14
CA GLY A 80 16.04 7.99 -4.78
C GLY A 80 14.79 7.49 -4.07
N LEU A 81 14.40 8.09 -2.94
CA LEU A 81 13.14 7.78 -2.27
C LEU A 81 11.99 8.34 -3.10
N ASP A 82 11.29 7.48 -3.81
CA ASP A 82 10.23 7.84 -4.76
C ASP A 82 9.06 6.85 -4.66
N HIS A 83 8.24 7.03 -3.64
CA HIS A 83 6.99 6.27 -3.51
C HIS A 83 5.90 6.88 -4.38
N ARG A 84 5.29 6.05 -5.22
CA ARG A 84 4.33 6.51 -6.23
C ARG A 84 2.89 6.27 -5.85
N ARG A 85 2.54 5.02 -5.57
CA ARG A 85 1.15 4.62 -5.34
C ARG A 85 1.09 3.47 -4.34
N ILE A 86 -0.01 3.44 -3.61
CA ILE A 86 -0.47 2.24 -2.90
C ILE A 86 -1.80 1.85 -3.53
N VAL A 87 -1.88 0.61 -4.03
CA VAL A 87 -3.12 0.07 -4.59
C VAL A 87 -3.66 -0.97 -3.61
N THR A 88 -4.94 -0.84 -3.28
CA THR A 88 -5.63 -1.75 -2.36
C THR A 88 -6.90 -2.31 -3.01
N ASN A 89 -7.66 -3.11 -2.29
CA ASN A 89 -9.00 -3.53 -2.71
C ASN A 89 -10.09 -2.45 -2.54
N LEU A 90 -9.78 -1.32 -1.89
CA LEU A 90 -10.73 -0.24 -1.65
C LEU A 90 -10.43 1.02 -2.47
N CYS A 91 -9.16 1.34 -2.66
CA CYS A 91 -8.75 2.63 -3.22
C CYS A 91 -7.34 2.61 -3.78
N VAL A 92 -6.98 3.69 -4.46
CA VAL A 92 -5.61 4.06 -4.78
C VAL A 92 -5.20 5.22 -3.88
N LEU A 93 -4.03 5.13 -3.27
CA LEU A 93 -3.43 6.17 -2.42
C LEU A 93 -2.15 6.69 -3.08
N ASP A 94 -1.78 7.94 -2.75
CA ASP A 94 -0.51 8.55 -3.13
C ASP A 94 0.19 9.20 -1.91
N PHE A 95 1.32 9.88 -2.16
CA PHE A 95 2.16 10.53 -1.16
C PHE A 95 2.21 12.05 -1.38
N GLU A 96 1.13 12.63 -1.90
CA GLU A 96 1.01 14.06 -2.19
C GLU A 96 0.37 14.86 -1.03
N GLY A 97 0.20 14.25 0.14
CA GLY A 97 -0.18 14.95 1.36
C GLY A 97 0.95 15.80 1.95
N PRO A 98 0.66 16.63 2.99
CA PRO A 98 1.68 17.35 3.73
C PRO A 98 2.78 16.41 4.24
N ASP A 99 4.05 16.84 4.10
CA ASP A 99 5.23 16.05 4.44
C ASP A 99 5.25 14.65 3.80
N HIS A 100 4.71 14.53 2.59
CA HIS A 100 4.51 13.26 1.88
C HIS A 100 3.64 12.23 2.64
N ALA A 101 2.74 12.69 3.51
CA ALA A 101 1.77 11.81 4.13
C ALA A 101 0.85 11.17 3.09
N ILE A 102 0.42 9.94 3.38
CA ILE A 102 -0.50 9.20 2.51
C ILE A 102 -1.82 9.95 2.38
N ARG A 103 -2.29 10.07 1.13
CA ARG A 103 -3.53 10.71 0.72
C ARG A 103 -4.35 9.77 -0.16
N VAL A 104 -5.68 9.87 -0.09
CA VAL A 104 -6.54 9.14 -1.04
C VAL A 104 -6.42 9.80 -2.43
N ARG A 105 -6.10 9.02 -3.44
CA ARG A 105 -6.02 9.47 -4.84
C ARG A 105 -7.32 9.24 -5.59
N SER A 106 -7.88 8.02 -5.45
CA SER A 106 -9.18 7.66 -6.02
C SER A 106 -9.80 6.50 -5.24
N LEU A 107 -11.12 6.42 -5.24
CA LEU A 107 -11.88 5.32 -4.65
C LEU A 107 -12.25 4.30 -5.71
N HIS A 108 -12.26 3.03 -5.37
CA HIS A 108 -12.79 2.03 -6.29
C HIS A 108 -14.32 2.11 -6.37
N PRO A 109 -14.94 1.68 -7.49
CA PRO A 109 -16.38 1.76 -7.67
C PRO A 109 -17.17 1.20 -6.48
N GLY A 110 -18.10 2.02 -5.96
CA GLY A 110 -18.95 1.67 -4.83
C GLY A 110 -18.31 1.74 -3.45
N VAL A 111 -17.07 2.24 -3.34
CA VAL A 111 -16.38 2.45 -2.06
C VAL A 111 -16.52 3.90 -1.61
N SER A 112 -16.87 4.13 -0.32
CA SER A 112 -16.87 5.48 0.26
C SER A 112 -15.54 5.83 0.93
N PHE A 113 -15.27 7.14 1.10
CA PHE A 113 -14.10 7.60 1.85
C PHE A 113 -14.15 7.13 3.30
N GLU A 114 -15.31 7.16 3.92
CA GLU A 114 -15.53 6.74 5.29
C GLU A 114 -15.18 5.26 5.47
N GLN A 115 -15.54 4.42 4.50
CA GLN A 115 -15.16 3.00 4.50
C GLN A 115 -13.64 2.81 4.45
N VAL A 116 -12.92 3.61 3.67
CA VAL A 116 -11.45 3.56 3.61
C VAL A 116 -10.86 4.04 4.94
N GLN A 117 -11.37 5.17 5.48
CA GLN A 117 -10.92 5.73 6.76
C GLN A 117 -11.12 4.75 7.91
N ASP A 118 -12.29 4.09 8.00
CA ASP A 118 -12.60 3.12 9.04
C ASP A 118 -11.67 1.90 9.03
N ASN A 119 -11.07 1.60 7.88
CA ASN A 119 -10.11 0.52 7.70
C ASN A 119 -8.64 0.99 7.77
N THR A 120 -8.38 2.27 8.04
CA THR A 120 -7.04 2.85 8.18
C THR A 120 -6.76 3.24 9.63
N GLY A 121 -5.57 2.96 10.13
CA GLY A 121 -5.16 3.24 11.51
C GLY A 121 -4.73 4.70 11.75
N PHE A 122 -4.69 5.52 10.71
CA PHE A 122 -4.33 6.94 10.79
C PHE A 122 -5.30 7.80 9.98
N ASP A 123 -5.34 9.10 10.26
CA ASP A 123 -6.18 10.03 9.53
C ASP A 123 -5.70 10.19 8.09
N LEU A 124 -6.56 9.81 7.15
CA LEU A 124 -6.33 9.98 5.72
C LEU A 124 -6.65 11.40 5.27
N ILE A 125 -5.87 11.88 4.33
CA ILE A 125 -6.13 13.16 3.69
C ILE A 125 -7.10 12.92 2.54
N ARG A 126 -8.25 13.62 2.62
CA ARG A 126 -9.26 13.65 1.57
C ARG A 126 -8.98 14.84 0.64
N PRO A 127 -8.67 14.62 -0.65
CA PRO A 127 -8.57 15.72 -1.60
C PRO A 127 -9.95 16.32 -1.91
N THR A 128 -9.96 17.56 -2.37
CA THR A 128 -11.20 18.25 -2.78
C THR A 128 -11.80 17.68 -4.07
N ASP A 129 -10.95 17.11 -4.91
CA ASP A 129 -11.23 16.52 -6.23
C ASP A 129 -11.13 14.99 -6.19
N LEU A 130 -11.69 14.37 -5.15
CA LEU A 130 -11.66 12.91 -4.98
C LEU A 130 -12.56 12.23 -6.02
N ASP A 131 -11.93 11.51 -6.94
CA ASP A 131 -12.57 10.81 -8.04
C ASP A 131 -12.71 9.31 -7.80
N GLU A 132 -13.56 8.67 -8.61
CA GLU A 132 -13.61 7.22 -8.72
C GLU A 132 -12.44 6.72 -9.60
N THR A 133 -11.88 5.56 -9.24
CA THR A 133 -10.83 4.91 -10.03
C THR A 133 -11.37 4.53 -11.41
N PRO A 134 -10.74 4.99 -12.52
CA PRO A 134 -11.20 4.66 -13.85
C PRO A 134 -11.29 3.16 -14.11
N ALA A 135 -12.36 2.72 -14.74
CA ALA A 135 -12.49 1.33 -15.18
C ALA A 135 -11.39 0.98 -16.21
N PRO A 136 -10.91 -0.29 -16.21
CA PRO A 136 -9.97 -0.73 -17.23
C PRO A 136 -10.61 -0.69 -18.61
N THR A 137 -9.80 -0.37 -19.63
CA THR A 137 -10.24 -0.45 -21.03
C THR A 137 -10.39 -1.90 -21.47
N GLN A 138 -11.16 -2.15 -22.55
CA GLN A 138 -11.30 -3.49 -23.10
C GLN A 138 -9.95 -4.07 -23.53
N GLU A 139 -9.08 -3.27 -24.15
CA GLU A 139 -7.71 -3.67 -24.51
C GLU A 139 -6.90 -4.16 -23.29
N GLN A 140 -6.97 -3.44 -22.16
CA GLN A 140 -6.31 -3.86 -20.91
C GLN A 140 -6.87 -5.19 -20.40
N LEU A 141 -8.18 -5.37 -20.47
CA LEU A 141 -8.82 -6.64 -20.06
C LEU A 141 -8.40 -7.80 -20.95
N ASP A 142 -8.31 -7.59 -22.26
CA ASP A 142 -7.89 -8.60 -23.24
C ASP A 142 -6.42 -9.00 -23.02
N ILE A 143 -5.53 -8.04 -22.77
CA ILE A 143 -4.12 -8.31 -22.43
C ILE A 143 -4.04 -9.13 -21.14
N ILE A 144 -4.78 -8.74 -20.10
CA ILE A 144 -4.82 -9.47 -18.83
C ILE A 144 -5.31 -10.91 -19.04
N ALA A 145 -6.34 -11.12 -19.84
CA ALA A 145 -6.86 -12.45 -20.15
C ALA A 145 -5.83 -13.33 -20.88
N GLN A 146 -5.03 -12.74 -21.78
CA GLN A 146 -3.95 -13.45 -22.47
C GLN A 146 -2.81 -13.85 -21.52
N LEU A 147 -2.44 -12.95 -20.58
CA LEU A 147 -1.34 -13.17 -19.64
C LEU A 147 -1.73 -14.10 -18.48
N ASP A 148 -2.99 -14.13 -18.12
CA ASP A 148 -3.53 -14.94 -17.02
C ASP A 148 -4.75 -15.76 -17.49
N PRO A 149 -4.55 -16.74 -18.38
CA PRO A 149 -5.64 -17.55 -18.95
C PRO A 149 -6.37 -18.39 -17.90
N HIS A 150 -5.72 -18.67 -16.78
CA HIS A 150 -6.31 -19.43 -15.65
C HIS A 150 -6.91 -18.54 -14.57
N ASN A 151 -6.95 -17.20 -14.78
CA ASN A 151 -7.50 -16.23 -13.85
C ASN A 151 -6.91 -16.36 -12.40
N LEU A 152 -5.61 -16.63 -12.29
CA LEU A 152 -4.91 -16.84 -11.01
C LEU A 152 -4.96 -15.58 -10.12
N ARG A 153 -4.98 -14.39 -10.74
CA ARG A 153 -5.14 -13.11 -10.04
C ARG A 153 -6.40 -13.05 -9.18
N ALA A 154 -7.43 -13.79 -9.56
CA ALA A 154 -8.68 -13.84 -8.82
C ALA A 154 -8.52 -14.42 -7.41
N GLY A 155 -7.47 -15.22 -7.16
CA GLY A 155 -7.17 -15.78 -5.85
C GLY A 155 -6.54 -14.80 -4.86
N ILE A 156 -6.13 -13.60 -5.30
CA ILE A 156 -5.49 -12.58 -4.44
C ILE A 156 -6.51 -11.98 -3.45
N PHE A 157 -7.77 -11.86 -3.85
CA PHE A 157 -8.83 -11.28 -3.03
C PHE A 157 -9.67 -12.39 -2.38
N LYS A 158 -9.87 -12.27 -1.06
CA LYS A 158 -10.59 -13.28 -0.26
C LYS A 158 -12.02 -13.53 -0.73
N ASP A 159 -12.72 -12.45 -1.13
CA ASP A 159 -14.15 -12.47 -1.48
C ASP A 159 -14.36 -12.34 -2.99
N ASN A 160 -13.41 -12.84 -3.77
CA ASN A 160 -13.57 -12.83 -5.22
C ASN A 160 -14.76 -13.70 -5.63
N PRO A 161 -15.73 -13.16 -6.39
CA PRO A 161 -16.94 -13.89 -6.73
C PRO A 161 -16.62 -15.25 -7.38
N SER A 162 -17.26 -16.31 -6.89
CA SER A 162 -17.25 -17.62 -7.55
C SER A 162 -17.72 -17.45 -9.00
N GLY A 163 -17.01 -18.00 -9.96
CA GLY A 163 -17.28 -17.84 -11.39
C GLY A 163 -16.27 -16.97 -12.14
N ARG A 164 -15.40 -16.24 -11.44
CA ARG A 164 -14.21 -15.61 -12.01
C ARG A 164 -12.94 -16.45 -11.85
N ARG A 165 -13.06 -17.59 -11.18
CA ARG A 165 -12.01 -18.60 -11.07
C ARG A 165 -12.31 -19.67 -12.12
N ALA A 166 -11.72 -19.57 -13.26
CA ALA A 166 -11.69 -20.65 -14.23
C ALA A 166 -10.48 -21.55 -13.96
#